data_071267c890f24c84a3a04377d8083248
#
_entry.id   071267c890f24c84a3a04377d8083248
#
_cell.length_a   1.000
_cell.length_b   1.000
_cell.length_c   1.000
_cell.angle_alpha   90.00
_cell.angle_beta   90.00
_cell.angle_gamma   90.00
#
_symmetry.space_group_name_H-M   'P 1'
#
loop_
_entity.id
_entity.type
_entity.pdbx_description
1 polymer ?
#
loop_
_entity_poly.entity_id
_entity_poly.type
_entity_poly.pdbx_seq_one_letter_code
_entity_poly.pdbx_strand_id
1 'polypeptide(L)'
;MSKPANLPQQLDHMLRQAIALQHNGAFAEAEELYREILDLKPRHFDALQLLGSLALQTGRLQEGIELLRRALAINARQAPLHSNLAYALNSLQLFDEALACADRALALQSKFPDALNNRGNAQAGLNLPLEALASFDRAIALMPDFAQAWNNRACVLRDLGRPADALTSCDHALALQPNYPDAWSNRGNALSDLNQPQEAERSYRRALELSPAFADAWNNLGLTQIDLNQHAQALSSYERALAVNPAAAETHWNESLCLLQLGQLETGWQKYEWRWERRRIKASKRAFTQPLWLGDFSVDGKTILLHAEQGLGDTLQFCRYAALVSKLGAKVVLEVPSELMRLMSTLHGVDQLIEAGQALPPFDCHCPLLSLPLAFKTDLTTIPATTPYLFADPQATREWAARIAAQAPGRLKVGLVWAGGNRPHVAELRKNDARRSITFERLAPVLDVPNVQFFSLQKGPAALQLTRNDPHASVVDYTEELDDFADTAALVANLDLVISVDTSTAHLAAALDKPVWILNRFDSCWRWMLERTDSPWYAQARLFRQPALGDWDSVIRSARDALAALNAERKPAVQ
;
A
#
# COMPACT_ATOMS: atom_id res chain seq x y z
N MET A 1 43.49 44.63 46.24
CA MET A 1 43.29 43.24 45.78
C MET A 1 41.89 42.83 46.20
N SER A 2 40.90 42.89 45.29
CA SER A 2 39.54 42.40 45.51
C SER A 2 39.58 40.88 45.63
N LYS A 3 38.97 40.29 46.69
CA LYS A 3 38.81 38.84 46.83
C LYS A 3 38.17 38.31 45.54
N PRO A 4 38.66 37.18 44.97
CA PRO A 4 38.02 36.60 43.81
C PRO A 4 36.55 36.33 44.14
N ALA A 5 35.65 36.76 43.29
CA ALA A 5 34.23 36.47 43.40
C ALA A 5 34.07 34.95 43.60
N ASN A 6 33.26 34.58 44.62
CA ASN A 6 33.06 33.18 44.98
C ASN A 6 32.44 32.45 43.76
N LEU A 7 33.21 31.72 43.00
CA LEU A 7 32.81 31.02 41.79
C LEU A 7 31.45 30.29 41.92
N PRO A 8 31.14 29.63 43.04
CA PRO A 8 29.83 29.04 43.26
C PRO A 8 28.66 30.06 43.19
N GLN A 9 28.85 31.24 43.81
CA GLN A 9 27.82 32.29 43.80
C GLN A 9 27.65 32.91 42.40
N GLN A 10 28.75 33.04 41.65
CA GLN A 10 28.73 33.54 40.27
C GLN A 10 27.98 32.53 39.36
N LEU A 11 28.29 31.25 39.42
CA LEU A 11 27.62 30.19 38.64
C LEU A 11 26.13 30.12 38.97
N ASP A 12 25.74 30.24 40.24
CA ASP A 12 24.36 30.24 40.69
C ASP A 12 23.57 31.47 40.20
N HIS A 13 24.23 32.64 40.13
CA HIS A 13 23.65 33.86 39.57
C HIS A 13 23.41 33.70 38.03
N MET A 14 24.43 33.25 37.30
CA MET A 14 24.36 33.02 35.87
C MET A 14 23.28 31.99 35.53
N LEU A 15 23.18 30.88 36.31
CA LEU A 15 22.17 29.84 36.11
C LEU A 15 20.75 30.38 36.26
N ARG A 16 20.50 31.20 37.32
CA ARG A 16 19.18 31.83 37.52
C ARG A 16 18.83 32.80 36.39
N GLN A 17 19.81 33.56 35.91
CA GLN A 17 19.63 34.45 34.78
C GLN A 17 19.30 33.67 33.47
N ALA A 18 20.02 32.59 33.19
CA ALA A 18 19.78 31.74 32.03
C ALA A 18 18.39 31.09 32.06
N ILE A 19 17.96 30.61 33.23
CA ILE A 19 16.59 30.06 33.42
C ILE A 19 15.53 31.11 33.14
N ALA A 20 15.72 32.34 33.65
CA ALA A 20 14.79 33.45 33.43
C ALA A 20 14.70 33.83 31.94
N LEU A 21 15.83 33.87 31.23
CA LEU A 21 15.88 34.13 29.79
C LEU A 21 15.17 33.00 29.00
N GLN A 22 15.41 31.76 29.37
CA GLN A 22 14.74 30.60 28.73
C GLN A 22 13.21 30.66 28.92
N HIS A 23 12.72 31.00 30.11
CA HIS A 23 11.29 31.18 30.38
C HIS A 23 10.67 32.33 29.59
N ASN A 24 11.45 33.39 29.31
CA ASN A 24 11.01 34.51 28.49
C ASN A 24 11.17 34.31 26.98
N GLY A 25 11.59 33.11 26.55
CA GLY A 25 11.80 32.78 25.14
C GLY A 25 13.09 33.30 24.52
N ALA A 26 13.96 33.92 25.31
CA ALA A 26 15.28 34.42 24.91
C ALA A 26 16.29 33.25 24.89
N PHE A 27 16.08 32.30 23.96
CA PHE A 27 16.79 31.02 23.93
C PHE A 27 18.28 31.15 23.61
N ALA A 28 18.65 32.08 22.73
CA ALA A 28 20.04 32.32 22.36
C ALA A 28 20.87 32.82 23.54
N GLU A 29 20.35 33.82 24.27
CA GLU A 29 21.00 34.40 25.42
C GLU A 29 21.06 33.40 26.60
N ALA A 30 20.02 32.60 26.78
CA ALA A 30 20.03 31.51 27.78
C ALA A 30 21.11 30.48 27.48
N GLU A 31 21.24 30.08 26.22
CA GLU A 31 22.25 29.13 25.73
C GLU A 31 23.67 29.66 26.00
N GLU A 32 23.93 30.90 25.66
CA GLU A 32 25.24 31.53 25.87
C GLU A 32 25.67 31.44 27.35
N LEU A 33 24.78 31.78 28.27
CA LEU A 33 25.04 31.67 29.70
C LEU A 33 25.23 30.22 30.17
N TYR A 34 24.45 29.25 29.65
CA TYR A 34 24.66 27.84 29.97
C TYR A 34 26.03 27.35 29.48
N ARG A 35 26.49 27.77 28.30
CA ARG A 35 27.80 27.44 27.77
C ARG A 35 28.92 28.06 28.59
N GLU A 36 28.81 29.33 28.97
CA GLU A 36 29.77 29.99 29.87
C GLU A 36 29.90 29.26 31.22
N ILE A 37 28.77 28.82 31.80
CA ILE A 37 28.79 28.02 33.03
C ILE A 37 29.58 26.71 32.80
N LEU A 38 29.38 26.04 31.64
CA LEU A 38 30.07 24.79 31.30
C LEU A 38 31.55 24.99 30.98
N ASP A 39 31.94 26.15 30.46
CA ASP A 39 33.34 26.52 30.26
C ASP A 39 34.06 26.70 31.61
N LEU A 40 33.39 27.33 32.58
CA LEU A 40 33.92 27.47 33.93
C LEU A 40 33.87 26.16 34.75
N LYS A 41 32.85 25.34 34.53
CA LYS A 41 32.62 24.09 35.23
C LYS A 41 32.02 23.03 34.30
N PRO A 42 32.84 22.30 33.54
CA PRO A 42 32.37 21.33 32.50
C PRO A 42 31.46 20.20 33.00
N ARG A 43 31.44 19.95 34.32
CA ARG A 43 30.53 18.98 34.95
C ARG A 43 29.47 19.65 35.81
N HIS A 44 28.96 20.82 35.41
CA HIS A 44 27.85 21.47 36.10
C HIS A 44 26.54 20.78 35.69
N PHE A 45 25.94 20.01 36.60
CA PHE A 45 24.79 19.14 36.32
C PHE A 45 23.60 19.93 35.75
N ASP A 46 23.17 21.03 36.44
CA ASP A 46 21.99 21.81 36.03
C ASP A 46 22.20 22.49 34.68
N ALA A 47 23.40 23.02 34.41
CA ALA A 47 23.68 23.63 33.10
C ALA A 47 23.65 22.59 31.96
N LEU A 48 24.20 21.39 32.16
CA LEU A 48 24.12 20.29 31.19
C LEU A 48 22.67 19.87 30.93
N GLN A 49 21.87 19.70 32.00
CA GLN A 49 20.47 19.30 31.91
C GLN A 49 19.63 20.34 31.15
N LEU A 50 19.77 21.63 31.55
CA LEU A 50 18.96 22.71 30.98
C LEU A 50 19.37 23.05 29.55
N LEU A 51 20.66 23.06 29.26
CA LEU A 51 21.14 23.22 27.88
C LEU A 51 20.73 22.04 26.99
N GLY A 52 20.80 20.81 27.51
CA GLY A 52 20.32 19.63 26.80
C GLY A 52 18.83 19.72 26.50
N SER A 53 18.01 20.11 27.46
CA SER A 53 16.57 20.32 27.26
C SER A 53 16.27 21.45 26.26
N LEU A 54 17.03 22.55 26.31
CA LEU A 54 16.92 23.66 25.36
C LEU A 54 17.31 23.22 23.94
N ALA A 55 18.37 22.42 23.80
CA ALA A 55 18.77 21.85 22.51
C ALA A 55 17.66 20.98 21.92
N LEU A 56 16.98 20.15 22.73
CA LEU A 56 15.82 19.36 22.27
C LEU A 56 14.66 20.28 21.85
N GLN A 57 14.35 21.30 22.63
CA GLN A 57 13.28 22.26 22.35
C GLN A 57 13.52 23.04 21.04
N THR A 58 14.78 23.28 20.70
CA THR A 58 15.19 23.99 19.47
C THR A 58 15.49 23.02 18.30
N GLY A 59 15.15 21.73 18.41
CA GLY A 59 15.29 20.71 17.35
C GLY A 59 16.71 20.15 17.18
N ARG A 60 17.67 20.54 18.02
CA ARG A 60 19.06 20.05 17.99
C ARG A 60 19.18 18.72 18.76
N LEU A 61 18.53 17.67 18.23
CA LEU A 61 18.36 16.40 18.94
C LEU A 61 19.69 15.74 19.33
N GLN A 62 20.66 15.70 18.43
CA GLN A 62 21.96 15.04 18.66
C GLN A 62 22.73 15.72 19.81
N GLU A 63 22.79 17.07 19.80
CA GLU A 63 23.42 17.87 20.85
C GLU A 63 22.70 17.66 22.19
N GLY A 64 21.36 17.67 22.17
CA GLY A 64 20.55 17.43 23.37
C GLY A 64 20.83 16.05 23.99
N ILE A 65 20.92 15.00 23.17
CA ILE A 65 21.26 13.64 23.61
C ILE A 65 22.62 13.61 24.29
N GLU A 66 23.65 14.23 23.69
CA GLU A 66 25.01 14.25 24.26
C GLU A 66 25.03 14.97 25.62
N LEU A 67 24.40 16.15 25.71
CA LEU A 67 24.34 16.91 26.95
C LEU A 67 23.59 16.18 28.06
N LEU A 68 22.43 15.57 27.73
CA LEU A 68 21.66 14.78 28.69
C LEU A 68 22.43 13.52 29.16
N ARG A 69 23.16 12.84 28.28
CA ARG A 69 24.06 11.72 28.66
C ARG A 69 25.15 12.18 29.61
N ARG A 70 25.76 13.35 29.36
CA ARG A 70 26.78 13.92 30.27
C ARG A 70 26.17 14.28 31.63
N ALA A 71 24.94 14.85 31.66
CA ALA A 71 24.22 15.12 32.91
C ALA A 71 23.93 13.83 33.69
N LEU A 72 23.42 12.78 33.03
CA LEU A 72 23.13 11.49 33.63
C LEU A 72 24.38 10.75 34.12
N ALA A 73 25.54 11.00 33.51
CA ALA A 73 26.82 10.48 34.01
C ALA A 73 27.26 11.11 35.34
N ILE A 74 26.70 12.28 35.69
CA ILE A 74 26.92 12.95 36.99
C ILE A 74 25.87 12.48 38.01
N ASN A 75 24.61 12.43 37.62
CA ASN A 75 23.51 11.98 38.46
C ASN A 75 22.50 11.15 37.63
N ALA A 76 22.65 9.82 37.72
CA ALA A 76 21.84 8.85 37.01
C ALA A 76 20.41 8.69 37.57
N ARG A 77 20.11 9.25 38.76
CA ARG A 77 18.80 9.07 39.44
C ARG A 77 17.82 10.22 39.12
N GLN A 78 17.67 10.53 37.84
CA GLN A 78 16.84 11.63 37.34
C GLN A 78 15.81 11.10 36.33
N ALA A 79 14.61 10.74 36.79
CA ALA A 79 13.54 10.22 35.94
C ALA A 79 13.18 11.17 34.77
N PRO A 80 13.04 12.51 34.96
CA PRO A 80 12.76 13.43 33.85
C PRO A 80 13.83 13.42 32.75
N LEU A 81 15.12 13.34 33.12
CA LEU A 81 16.20 13.32 32.13
C LEU A 81 16.19 12.05 31.29
N HIS A 82 15.95 10.90 31.92
CA HIS A 82 15.79 9.66 31.19
C HIS A 82 14.58 9.71 30.25
N SER A 83 13.47 10.33 30.65
CA SER A 83 12.28 10.52 29.78
C SER A 83 12.59 11.44 28.61
N ASN A 84 13.27 12.59 28.84
CA ASN A 84 13.65 13.52 27.77
C ASN A 84 14.64 12.86 26.79
N LEU A 85 15.58 12.05 27.30
CA LEU A 85 16.49 11.31 26.46
C LEU A 85 15.74 10.24 25.62
N ALA A 86 14.75 9.55 26.21
CA ALA A 86 13.91 8.60 25.48
C ALA A 86 13.11 9.30 24.36
N TYR A 87 12.57 10.49 24.62
CA TYR A 87 11.90 11.29 23.60
C TYR A 87 12.83 11.61 22.40
N ALA A 88 14.03 12.11 22.70
CA ALA A 88 15.00 12.47 21.66
C ALA A 88 15.47 11.26 20.85
N LEU A 89 15.70 10.13 21.51
CA LEU A 89 16.08 8.86 20.87
C LEU A 89 14.96 8.29 20.00
N ASN A 90 13.69 8.38 20.44
CA ASN A 90 12.53 8.04 19.61
C ASN A 90 12.47 8.89 18.33
N SER A 91 12.71 10.20 18.45
CA SER A 91 12.71 11.11 17.31
C SER A 91 13.82 10.79 16.29
N LEU A 92 14.91 10.19 16.73
CA LEU A 92 16.00 9.69 15.87
C LEU A 92 15.82 8.21 15.46
N GLN A 93 14.71 7.58 15.81
CA GLN A 93 14.41 6.16 15.53
C GLN A 93 15.40 5.17 16.18
N LEU A 94 16.06 5.58 17.27
CA LEU A 94 16.94 4.74 18.09
C LEU A 94 16.11 4.05 19.18
N PHE A 95 15.19 3.20 18.76
CA PHE A 95 14.09 2.70 19.60
C PHE A 95 14.55 1.80 20.75
N ASP A 96 15.58 0.97 20.57
CA ASP A 96 16.11 0.12 21.65
C ASP A 96 16.67 0.96 22.80
N GLU A 97 17.43 2.00 22.48
CA GLU A 97 17.98 2.90 23.49
C GLU A 97 16.89 3.76 24.13
N ALA A 98 15.89 4.20 23.33
CA ALA A 98 14.74 4.93 23.84
C ALA A 98 13.93 4.11 24.85
N LEU A 99 13.67 2.83 24.54
CA LEU A 99 12.98 1.91 25.43
C LEU A 99 13.74 1.74 26.74
N ALA A 100 15.06 1.50 26.67
CA ALA A 100 15.89 1.35 27.86
C ALA A 100 15.88 2.63 28.74
N CYS A 101 15.89 3.81 28.13
CA CYS A 101 15.81 5.08 28.85
C CYS A 101 14.42 5.28 29.50
N ALA A 102 13.34 4.99 28.77
CA ALA A 102 11.98 5.08 29.31
C ALA A 102 11.77 4.11 30.49
N ASP A 103 12.28 2.88 30.38
CA ASP A 103 12.20 1.90 31.46
C ASP A 103 13.01 2.36 32.70
N ARG A 104 14.15 3.01 32.51
CA ARG A 104 14.91 3.62 33.64
C ARG A 104 14.15 4.76 34.29
N ALA A 105 13.50 5.62 33.50
CA ALA A 105 12.63 6.67 34.04
C ALA A 105 11.50 6.08 34.90
N LEU A 106 10.85 5.01 34.40
CA LEU A 106 9.74 4.32 35.09
C LEU A 106 10.21 3.52 36.32
N ALA A 107 11.44 3.01 36.33
CA ALA A 107 12.03 2.37 37.49
C ALA A 107 12.30 3.38 38.62
N LEU A 108 12.61 4.62 38.28
CA LEU A 108 12.80 5.72 39.24
C LEU A 108 11.45 6.31 39.69
N GLN A 109 10.51 6.45 38.76
CA GLN A 109 9.20 7.04 39.00
C GLN A 109 8.14 6.25 38.21
N SER A 110 7.51 5.26 38.84
CA SER A 110 6.58 4.33 38.19
C SER A 110 5.29 4.96 37.67
N LYS A 111 4.88 6.13 38.19
CA LYS A 111 3.73 6.92 37.78
C LYS A 111 4.18 8.18 37.03
N PHE A 112 4.74 7.98 35.85
CA PHE A 112 5.27 9.06 35.01
C PHE A 112 4.67 8.97 33.60
N PRO A 113 3.59 9.73 33.30
CA PRO A 113 2.86 9.66 32.01
C PRO A 113 3.76 9.87 30.78
N ASP A 114 4.66 10.87 30.81
CA ASP A 114 5.56 11.16 29.68
C ASP A 114 6.50 9.97 29.39
N ALA A 115 7.06 9.35 30.44
CA ALA A 115 7.92 8.19 30.27
C ALA A 115 7.16 6.97 29.73
N LEU A 116 5.89 6.78 30.13
CA LEU A 116 5.01 5.74 29.59
C LEU A 116 4.68 6.01 28.11
N ASN A 117 4.41 7.26 27.75
CA ASN A 117 4.17 7.63 26.36
C ASN A 117 5.44 7.42 25.51
N ASN A 118 6.62 7.83 26.00
CA ASN A 118 7.88 7.60 25.31
C ASN A 118 8.24 6.12 25.18
N ARG A 119 7.90 5.30 26.20
CA ARG A 119 8.00 3.84 26.16
C ARG A 119 7.12 3.26 25.08
N GLY A 120 5.85 3.69 25.01
CA GLY A 120 4.89 3.27 23.98
C GLY A 120 5.38 3.59 22.58
N ASN A 121 5.95 4.79 22.36
CA ASN A 121 6.54 5.17 21.08
C ASN A 121 7.73 4.27 20.70
N ALA A 122 8.63 3.97 21.64
CA ALA A 122 9.75 3.07 21.41
C ALA A 122 9.26 1.64 21.06
N GLN A 123 8.29 1.14 21.79
CA GLN A 123 7.69 -0.18 21.56
C GLN A 123 6.98 -0.26 20.19
N ALA A 124 6.26 0.80 19.79
CA ALA A 124 5.66 0.88 18.46
C ALA A 124 6.74 0.87 17.36
N GLY A 125 7.83 1.62 17.54
CA GLY A 125 8.96 1.63 16.62
C GLY A 125 9.68 0.28 16.49
N LEU A 126 9.69 -0.52 17.57
CA LEU A 126 10.21 -1.89 17.59
C LEU A 126 9.21 -2.95 17.08
N ASN A 127 8.06 -2.53 16.55
CA ASN A 127 6.99 -3.41 16.08
C ASN A 127 6.39 -4.30 17.19
N LEU A 128 6.24 -3.74 18.40
CA LEU A 128 5.62 -4.35 19.58
C LEU A 128 4.30 -3.63 19.91
N PRO A 129 3.27 -3.74 19.05
CA PRO A 129 2.08 -2.89 19.15
C PRO A 129 1.20 -3.17 20.38
N LEU A 130 1.16 -4.39 20.89
CA LEU A 130 0.36 -4.70 22.09
C LEU A 130 0.98 -4.10 23.35
N GLU A 131 2.30 -4.14 23.47
CA GLU A 131 3.06 -3.54 24.56
C GLU A 131 2.97 -2.00 24.49
N ALA A 132 3.05 -1.43 23.29
CA ALA A 132 2.87 0.00 23.07
C ALA A 132 1.48 0.46 23.52
N LEU A 133 0.43 -0.27 23.11
CA LEU A 133 -0.94 0.02 23.53
C LEU A 133 -1.08 0.01 25.05
N ALA A 134 -0.53 -1.00 25.73
CA ALA A 134 -0.56 -1.08 27.20
C ALA A 134 0.19 0.09 27.86
N SER A 135 1.27 0.58 27.25
CA SER A 135 2.02 1.74 27.76
C SER A 135 1.22 3.03 27.61
N PHE A 136 0.55 3.25 26.47
CA PHE A 136 -0.33 4.40 26.25
C PHE A 136 -1.57 4.34 27.15
N ASP A 137 -2.21 3.19 27.30
CA ASP A 137 -3.35 3.02 28.21
C ASP A 137 -2.99 3.41 29.65
N ARG A 138 -1.80 3.02 30.12
CA ARG A 138 -1.32 3.42 31.45
C ARG A 138 -1.01 4.91 31.54
N ALA A 139 -0.44 5.53 30.48
CA ALA A 139 -0.18 6.97 30.43
C ALA A 139 -1.49 7.76 30.57
N ILE A 140 -2.52 7.36 29.79
CA ILE A 140 -3.86 7.96 29.80
C ILE A 140 -4.57 7.74 31.14
N ALA A 141 -4.44 6.57 31.74
CA ALA A 141 -5.03 6.31 33.06
C ALA A 141 -4.45 7.20 34.16
N LEU A 142 -3.17 7.59 34.05
CA LEU A 142 -2.51 8.52 34.97
C LEU A 142 -2.79 9.99 34.65
N MET A 143 -2.94 10.33 33.38
CA MET A 143 -3.18 11.68 32.88
C MET A 143 -4.22 11.64 31.75
N PRO A 144 -5.52 11.64 32.06
CA PRO A 144 -6.59 11.54 31.07
C PRO A 144 -6.64 12.66 30.03
N ASP A 145 -6.06 13.82 30.34
CA ASP A 145 -5.94 14.99 29.49
C ASP A 145 -4.65 15.00 28.62
N PHE A 146 -3.97 13.87 28.50
CA PHE A 146 -2.74 13.75 27.69
C PHE A 146 -3.08 13.50 26.21
N ALA A 147 -3.40 14.56 25.47
CA ALA A 147 -3.80 14.52 24.07
C ALA A 147 -2.80 13.75 23.18
N GLN A 148 -1.50 13.90 23.41
CA GLN A 148 -0.46 13.19 22.65
C GLN A 148 -0.51 11.67 22.85
N ALA A 149 -0.76 11.19 24.08
CA ALA A 149 -0.90 9.75 24.35
C ALA A 149 -2.14 9.16 23.66
N TRP A 150 -3.25 9.90 23.66
CA TRP A 150 -4.44 9.53 22.91
C TRP A 150 -4.18 9.42 21.41
N ASN A 151 -3.48 10.39 20.83
CA ASN A 151 -3.10 10.39 19.41
C ASN A 151 -2.17 9.20 19.07
N ASN A 152 -1.15 8.94 19.88
CA ASN A 152 -0.21 7.84 19.67
C ASN A 152 -0.88 6.47 19.82
N ARG A 153 -1.81 6.36 20.78
CA ARG A 153 -2.67 5.19 20.93
C ARG A 153 -3.47 4.88 19.66
N ALA A 154 -4.02 5.92 19.01
CA ALA A 154 -4.77 5.75 17.77
C ALA A 154 -3.92 5.15 16.65
N CYS A 155 -2.66 5.56 16.49
CA CYS A 155 -1.75 4.98 15.50
C CYS A 155 -1.58 3.47 15.71
N VAL A 156 -1.30 3.05 16.95
CA VAL A 156 -1.09 1.65 17.29
C VAL A 156 -2.37 0.82 17.13
N LEU A 157 -3.53 1.38 17.46
CA LEU A 157 -4.81 0.69 17.26
C LEU A 157 -5.10 0.44 15.77
N ARG A 158 -4.71 1.37 14.89
CA ARG A 158 -4.82 1.16 13.44
C ARG A 158 -3.91 0.01 12.96
N ASP A 159 -2.68 -0.03 13.45
CA ASP A 159 -1.73 -1.11 13.13
C ASP A 159 -2.24 -2.48 13.60
N LEU A 160 -2.96 -2.51 14.73
CA LEU A 160 -3.66 -3.70 15.23
C LEU A 160 -4.96 -4.03 14.48
N GLY A 161 -5.34 -3.25 13.45
CA GLY A 161 -6.57 -3.46 12.68
C GLY A 161 -7.86 -3.09 13.45
N ARG A 162 -7.76 -2.15 14.40
CA ARG A 162 -8.87 -1.65 15.25
C ARG A 162 -9.20 -0.18 14.94
N PRO A 163 -9.61 0.15 13.69
CA PRO A 163 -9.78 1.55 13.28
C PRO A 163 -10.92 2.27 14.01
N ALA A 164 -11.95 1.59 14.49
CA ALA A 164 -13.02 2.22 15.27
C ALA A 164 -12.52 2.73 16.63
N ASP A 165 -11.68 1.94 17.30
CA ASP A 165 -11.06 2.35 18.58
C ASP A 165 -10.02 3.47 18.35
N ALA A 166 -9.33 3.42 17.21
CA ALA A 166 -8.41 4.49 16.80
C ALA A 166 -9.15 5.82 16.58
N LEU A 167 -10.30 5.78 15.89
CA LEU A 167 -11.16 6.96 15.70
C LEU A 167 -11.58 7.56 17.04
N THR A 168 -12.06 6.72 17.97
CA THR A 168 -12.42 7.15 19.32
C THR A 168 -11.23 7.83 20.03
N SER A 169 -10.02 7.28 19.89
CA SER A 169 -8.83 7.86 20.51
C SER A 169 -8.45 9.21 19.87
N CYS A 170 -8.57 9.36 18.55
CA CYS A 170 -8.38 10.65 17.88
C CYS A 170 -9.42 11.68 18.35
N ASP A 171 -10.68 11.30 18.48
CA ASP A 171 -11.74 12.19 18.94
C ASP A 171 -11.48 12.69 20.38
N HIS A 172 -10.95 11.83 21.27
CA HIS A 172 -10.50 12.26 22.61
C HIS A 172 -9.31 13.23 22.52
N ALA A 173 -8.31 12.96 21.70
CA ALA A 173 -7.16 13.86 21.49
C ALA A 173 -7.63 15.24 21.00
N LEU A 174 -8.57 15.29 20.05
CA LEU A 174 -9.11 16.51 19.46
C LEU A 174 -10.07 17.26 20.39
N ALA A 175 -10.78 16.55 21.26
CA ALA A 175 -11.58 17.19 22.32
C ALA A 175 -10.69 17.95 23.32
N LEU A 176 -9.52 17.39 23.63
CA LEU A 176 -8.52 18.02 24.50
C LEU A 176 -7.74 19.14 23.79
N GLN A 177 -7.37 18.92 22.51
CA GLN A 177 -6.59 19.85 21.71
C GLN A 177 -7.19 19.98 20.29
N PRO A 178 -8.16 20.87 20.05
CA PRO A 178 -8.83 21.03 18.74
C PRO A 178 -7.90 21.42 17.58
N ASN A 179 -6.77 22.09 17.89
CA ASN A 179 -5.78 22.52 16.90
C ASN A 179 -4.55 21.58 16.86
N TYR A 180 -4.79 20.27 16.74
CA TYR A 180 -3.75 19.25 16.68
C TYR A 180 -3.72 18.60 15.28
N PRO A 181 -2.86 19.06 14.34
CA PRO A 181 -2.83 18.60 12.95
C PRO A 181 -2.64 17.07 12.83
N ASP A 182 -1.73 16.49 13.62
CA ASP A 182 -1.48 15.04 13.59
C ASP A 182 -2.71 14.23 13.99
N ALA A 183 -3.44 14.67 15.01
CA ALA A 183 -4.66 13.99 15.45
C ALA A 183 -5.77 14.08 14.39
N TRP A 184 -5.91 15.21 13.68
CA TRP A 184 -6.80 15.36 12.55
C TRP A 184 -6.40 14.43 11.39
N SER A 185 -5.11 14.34 11.07
CA SER A 185 -4.60 13.42 10.04
C SER A 185 -4.83 11.96 10.42
N ASN A 186 -4.55 11.57 11.67
CA ASN A 186 -4.78 10.22 12.16
C ASN A 186 -6.28 9.85 12.23
N ARG A 187 -7.15 10.83 12.53
CA ARG A 187 -8.60 10.68 12.42
C ARG A 187 -9.02 10.38 10.98
N GLY A 188 -8.45 11.11 10.02
CA GLY A 188 -8.65 10.87 8.59
C GLY A 188 -8.22 9.45 8.19
N ASN A 189 -7.06 9.01 8.67
CA ASN A 189 -6.57 7.66 8.44
C ASN A 189 -7.53 6.59 8.99
N ALA A 190 -8.00 6.73 10.22
CA ALA A 190 -8.95 5.80 10.85
C ALA A 190 -10.28 5.74 10.09
N LEU A 191 -10.80 6.88 9.64
CA LEU A 191 -12.02 6.97 8.83
C LEU A 191 -11.84 6.34 7.44
N SER A 192 -10.67 6.51 6.82
CA SER A 192 -10.34 5.84 5.56
C SER A 192 -10.31 4.33 5.71
N ASP A 193 -9.76 3.81 6.81
CA ASP A 193 -9.74 2.37 7.13
C ASP A 193 -11.16 1.83 7.39
N LEU A 194 -12.06 2.67 7.92
CA LEU A 194 -13.49 2.38 8.10
C LEU A 194 -14.33 2.53 6.81
N ASN A 195 -13.69 2.82 5.68
CA ASN A 195 -14.36 3.07 4.41
C ASN A 195 -15.35 4.26 4.43
N GLN A 196 -14.98 5.32 5.16
CA GLN A 196 -15.73 6.58 5.29
C GLN A 196 -14.95 7.74 4.63
N PRO A 197 -14.79 7.76 3.30
CA PRO A 197 -13.88 8.69 2.63
C PRO A 197 -14.31 10.16 2.72
N GLN A 198 -15.61 10.46 2.80
CA GLN A 198 -16.10 11.85 2.92
C GLN A 198 -15.68 12.48 4.26
N GLU A 199 -15.78 11.72 5.35
CA GLU A 199 -15.37 12.18 6.69
C GLU A 199 -13.83 12.24 6.79
N ALA A 200 -13.13 11.29 6.15
CA ALA A 200 -11.67 11.29 6.06
C ALA A 200 -11.18 12.56 5.35
N GLU A 201 -11.77 12.93 4.21
CA GLU A 201 -11.45 14.15 3.46
C GLU A 201 -11.58 15.40 4.35
N ARG A 202 -12.69 15.53 5.10
CA ARG A 202 -12.89 16.66 6.02
C ARG A 202 -11.79 16.73 7.08
N SER A 203 -11.39 15.58 7.62
CA SER A 203 -10.35 15.50 8.64
C SER A 203 -8.97 15.92 8.10
N TYR A 204 -8.59 15.44 6.90
CA TYR A 204 -7.34 15.86 6.27
C TYR A 204 -7.33 17.34 5.90
N ARG A 205 -8.44 17.87 5.37
CA ARG A 205 -8.55 19.32 5.09
C ARG A 205 -8.34 20.12 6.36
N ARG A 206 -8.92 19.69 7.49
CA ARG A 206 -8.71 20.37 8.78
C ARG A 206 -7.26 20.29 9.25
N ALA A 207 -6.60 19.14 9.10
CA ALA A 207 -5.16 19.01 9.39
C ALA A 207 -4.32 20.00 8.56
N LEU A 208 -4.66 20.15 7.27
CA LEU A 208 -3.96 21.01 6.32
C LEU A 208 -4.24 22.51 6.50
N GLU A 209 -5.43 22.89 7.00
CA GLU A 209 -5.70 24.25 7.43
C GLU A 209 -4.80 24.65 8.60
N LEU A 210 -4.55 23.72 9.52
CA LEU A 210 -3.69 23.95 10.68
C LEU A 210 -2.19 23.86 10.34
N SER A 211 -1.82 23.00 9.41
CA SER A 211 -0.44 22.77 8.98
C SER A 211 -0.36 22.60 7.46
N PRO A 212 -0.27 23.68 6.67
CA PRO A 212 -0.22 23.60 5.19
C PRO A 212 0.99 22.84 4.63
N ALA A 213 2.08 22.72 5.41
CA ALA A 213 3.28 21.99 5.03
C ALA A 213 3.28 20.50 5.48
N PHE A 214 2.11 19.91 5.71
CA PHE A 214 1.98 18.51 6.13
C PHE A 214 1.89 17.59 4.91
N ALA A 215 3.04 17.15 4.36
CA ALA A 215 3.12 16.36 3.13
C ALA A 215 2.29 15.07 3.18
N ASP A 216 2.34 14.33 4.31
CA ASP A 216 1.60 13.07 4.46
C ASP A 216 0.08 13.29 4.44
N ALA A 217 -0.40 14.38 5.04
CA ALA A 217 -1.83 14.72 5.00
C ALA A 217 -2.28 15.08 3.58
N TRP A 218 -1.45 15.78 2.79
CA TRP A 218 -1.72 16.04 1.37
C TRP A 218 -1.77 14.74 0.57
N ASN A 219 -0.80 13.82 0.76
CA ASN A 219 -0.81 12.51 0.09
C ASN A 219 -2.06 11.71 0.44
N ASN A 220 -2.44 11.65 1.71
CA ASN A 220 -3.60 10.87 2.19
C ASN A 220 -4.93 11.51 1.75
N LEU A 221 -4.98 12.85 1.63
CA LEU A 221 -6.10 13.55 1.00
C LEU A 221 -6.24 13.13 -0.45
N GLY A 222 -5.14 13.09 -1.22
CA GLY A 222 -5.13 12.63 -2.61
C GLY A 222 -5.65 11.20 -2.76
N LEU A 223 -5.20 10.27 -1.92
CA LEU A 223 -5.72 8.89 -1.89
C LEU A 223 -7.23 8.84 -1.61
N THR A 224 -7.69 9.65 -0.66
CA THR A 224 -9.12 9.73 -0.32
C THR A 224 -9.94 10.31 -1.47
N GLN A 225 -9.39 11.27 -2.20
CA GLN A 225 -10.02 11.85 -3.39
C GLN A 225 -10.10 10.84 -4.54
N ILE A 226 -9.12 9.95 -4.68
CA ILE A 226 -9.23 8.78 -5.59
C ILE A 226 -10.40 7.86 -5.18
N ASP A 227 -10.51 7.54 -3.89
CA ASP A 227 -11.63 6.75 -3.36
C ASP A 227 -13.00 7.40 -3.65
N LEU A 228 -13.04 8.72 -3.85
CA LEU A 228 -14.21 9.53 -4.19
C LEU A 228 -14.35 9.81 -5.68
N ASN A 229 -13.50 9.23 -6.55
CA ASN A 229 -13.42 9.53 -7.99
C ASN A 229 -13.14 11.03 -8.33
N GLN A 230 -12.51 11.75 -7.40
CA GLN A 230 -12.14 13.17 -7.57
C GLN A 230 -10.69 13.30 -8.08
N HIS A 231 -10.39 12.74 -9.24
CA HIS A 231 -9.01 12.56 -9.75
C HIS A 231 -8.26 13.89 -9.97
N ALA A 232 -8.93 14.94 -10.43
CA ALA A 232 -8.29 16.25 -10.63
C ALA A 232 -7.84 16.86 -9.29
N GLN A 233 -8.67 16.74 -8.25
CA GLN A 233 -8.30 17.19 -6.91
C GLN A 233 -7.18 16.34 -6.33
N ALA A 234 -7.20 15.01 -6.57
CA ALA A 234 -6.15 14.11 -6.13
C ALA A 234 -4.78 14.49 -6.70
N LEU A 235 -4.69 14.78 -8.00
CA LEU A 235 -3.45 15.27 -8.63
C LEU A 235 -2.96 16.56 -7.97
N SER A 236 -3.85 17.54 -7.75
CA SER A 236 -3.47 18.78 -7.07
C SER A 236 -2.98 18.53 -5.63
N SER A 237 -3.57 17.57 -4.92
CA SER A 237 -3.12 17.19 -3.58
C SER A 237 -1.74 16.53 -3.60
N TYR A 238 -1.46 15.65 -4.57
CA TYR A 238 -0.14 15.04 -4.74
C TYR A 238 0.91 16.06 -5.14
N GLU A 239 0.59 17.01 -6.02
CA GLU A 239 1.50 18.11 -6.38
C GLU A 239 1.90 18.93 -5.15
N ARG A 240 0.94 19.25 -4.27
CA ARG A 240 1.22 19.95 -3.01
C ARG A 240 2.06 19.11 -2.06
N ALA A 241 1.79 17.81 -1.93
CA ALA A 241 2.61 16.91 -1.14
C ALA A 241 4.07 16.89 -1.63
N LEU A 242 4.27 16.80 -2.96
CA LEU A 242 5.59 16.79 -3.60
C LEU A 242 6.29 18.15 -3.56
N ALA A 243 5.56 19.26 -3.53
CA ALA A 243 6.14 20.59 -3.30
C ALA A 243 6.76 20.70 -1.91
N VAL A 244 6.21 20.01 -0.90
CA VAL A 244 6.75 19.94 0.46
C VAL A 244 7.88 18.91 0.56
N ASN A 245 7.68 17.73 0.00
CA ASN A 245 8.67 16.63 0.00
C ASN A 245 8.85 16.05 -1.41
N PRO A 246 9.77 16.59 -2.23
CA PRO A 246 10.00 16.14 -3.61
C PRO A 246 10.49 14.69 -3.73
N ALA A 247 11.02 14.09 -2.67
CA ALA A 247 11.53 12.72 -2.65
C ALA A 247 10.52 11.69 -2.09
N ALA A 248 9.25 12.07 -1.89
CA ALA A 248 8.22 11.21 -1.35
C ALA A 248 7.82 10.11 -2.35
N ALA A 249 8.49 8.96 -2.29
CA ALA A 249 8.28 7.84 -3.22
C ALA A 249 6.83 7.34 -3.24
N GLU A 250 6.16 7.27 -2.07
CA GLU A 250 4.75 6.87 -1.97
C GLU A 250 3.83 7.86 -2.71
N THR A 251 4.12 9.16 -2.62
CA THR A 251 3.31 10.18 -3.31
C THR A 251 3.50 10.10 -4.83
N HIS A 252 4.73 9.97 -5.32
CA HIS A 252 4.99 9.77 -6.75
C HIS A 252 4.31 8.51 -7.28
N TRP A 253 4.34 7.43 -6.51
CA TRP A 253 3.63 6.19 -6.83
C TRP A 253 2.11 6.41 -6.92
N ASN A 254 1.50 7.04 -5.92
CA ASN A 254 0.06 7.30 -5.89
C ASN A 254 -0.37 8.21 -7.05
N GLU A 255 0.41 9.25 -7.33
CA GLU A 255 0.23 10.14 -8.48
C GLU A 255 0.33 9.37 -9.80
N SER A 256 1.28 8.43 -9.93
CA SER A 256 1.41 7.62 -11.14
C SER A 256 0.16 6.79 -11.42
N LEU A 257 -0.41 6.16 -10.39
CA LEU A 257 -1.65 5.38 -10.53
C LEU A 257 -2.83 6.25 -10.96
N CYS A 258 -2.93 7.47 -10.41
CA CYS A 258 -3.95 8.43 -10.80
C CYS A 258 -3.79 8.86 -12.27
N LEU A 259 -2.58 9.17 -12.70
CA LEU A 259 -2.27 9.54 -14.10
C LEU A 259 -2.60 8.41 -15.07
N LEU A 260 -2.20 7.18 -14.74
CA LEU A 260 -2.51 6.00 -15.55
C LEU A 260 -4.02 5.76 -15.64
N GLN A 261 -4.76 5.97 -14.55
CA GLN A 261 -6.22 5.84 -14.52
C GLN A 261 -6.92 6.88 -15.39
N LEU A 262 -6.37 8.09 -15.47
CA LEU A 262 -6.81 9.16 -16.35
C LEU A 262 -6.38 9.00 -17.82
N GLY A 263 -5.60 7.96 -18.14
CA GLY A 263 -5.08 7.74 -19.49
C GLY A 263 -3.86 8.58 -19.85
N GLN A 264 -3.27 9.31 -18.90
CA GLN A 264 -2.05 10.06 -19.07
C GLN A 264 -0.84 9.11 -18.94
N LEU A 265 -0.75 8.16 -19.89
CA LEU A 265 0.12 7.00 -19.77
C LEU A 265 1.61 7.36 -19.79
N GLU A 266 2.03 8.30 -20.63
CA GLU A 266 3.44 8.69 -20.76
C GLU A 266 4.02 9.16 -19.41
N THR A 267 3.41 10.17 -18.81
CA THR A 267 3.83 10.69 -17.50
C THR A 267 3.61 9.66 -16.40
N GLY A 268 2.49 8.92 -16.48
CA GLY A 268 2.14 7.87 -15.54
C GLY A 268 3.24 6.80 -15.44
N TRP A 269 3.73 6.29 -16.58
CA TRP A 269 4.81 5.30 -16.60
C TRP A 269 6.14 5.82 -16.05
N GLN A 270 6.49 7.07 -16.36
CA GLN A 270 7.70 7.68 -15.81
C GLN A 270 7.65 7.73 -14.27
N LYS A 271 6.54 8.17 -13.71
CA LYS A 271 6.35 8.22 -12.25
C LYS A 271 6.16 6.83 -11.64
N TYR A 272 5.70 5.83 -12.40
CA TYR A 272 5.53 4.46 -11.94
C TYR A 272 6.86 3.81 -11.51
N GLU A 273 8.00 4.26 -12.05
CA GLU A 273 9.33 3.78 -11.67
C GLU A 273 9.71 4.13 -10.22
N TRP A 274 9.06 5.12 -9.60
CA TRP A 274 9.22 5.41 -8.18
C TRP A 274 8.79 4.26 -7.26
N ARG A 275 8.08 3.24 -7.78
CA ARG A 275 7.76 2.03 -7.02
C ARG A 275 8.99 1.38 -6.40
N TRP A 276 10.15 1.49 -7.04
CA TRP A 276 11.41 0.92 -6.57
C TRP A 276 12.02 1.64 -5.38
N GLU A 277 11.61 2.87 -5.10
CA GLU A 277 12.06 3.65 -3.94
C GLU A 277 11.09 3.54 -2.75
N ARG A 278 9.93 2.93 -2.94
CA ARG A 278 8.97 2.67 -1.85
C ARG A 278 9.58 1.72 -0.82
N ARG A 279 9.46 2.07 0.46
CA ARG A 279 10.03 1.32 1.59
C ARG A 279 9.77 -0.19 1.50
N ARG A 280 8.56 -0.58 1.11
CA ARG A 280 8.12 -1.98 1.03
C ARG A 280 8.75 -2.74 -0.14
N ILE A 281 8.96 -2.10 -1.29
CA ILE A 281 9.45 -2.74 -2.52
C ILE A 281 10.96 -2.59 -2.63
N LYS A 282 11.55 -1.56 -2.04
CA LYS A 282 12.99 -1.31 -2.08
C LYS A 282 13.83 -2.51 -1.61
N ALA A 283 13.36 -3.22 -0.59
CA ALA A 283 14.02 -4.43 -0.09
C ALA A 283 13.94 -5.64 -1.05
N SER A 284 12.97 -5.66 -1.97
CA SER A 284 12.80 -6.71 -2.98
C SER A 284 13.44 -6.37 -4.33
N LYS A 285 13.96 -5.14 -4.48
CA LYS A 285 14.67 -4.73 -5.69
C LYS A 285 15.94 -5.56 -5.86
N ARG A 286 16.00 -6.28 -6.97
CA ARG A 286 17.15 -7.17 -7.27
C ARG A 286 18.37 -6.32 -7.67
N ALA A 287 19.51 -6.63 -7.06
CA ALA A 287 20.78 -5.95 -7.35
C ALA A 287 21.50 -6.65 -8.52
N PHE A 288 21.03 -6.44 -9.75
CA PHE A 288 21.74 -6.89 -10.94
C PHE A 288 22.91 -5.96 -11.24
N THR A 289 24.02 -6.51 -11.74
CA THR A 289 25.17 -5.75 -12.24
C THR A 289 24.96 -5.29 -13.68
N GLN A 290 24.09 -5.97 -14.42
CA GLN A 290 23.70 -5.64 -15.78
C GLN A 290 22.77 -4.41 -15.77
N PRO A 291 22.83 -3.56 -16.81
CA PRO A 291 22.02 -2.36 -16.88
C PRO A 291 20.53 -2.66 -17.00
N LEU A 292 19.72 -1.83 -16.34
CA LEU A 292 18.29 -1.76 -16.55
C LEU A 292 18.01 -1.15 -17.92
N TRP A 293 17.18 -1.80 -18.73
CA TRP A 293 16.74 -1.29 -20.00
C TRP A 293 15.35 -0.65 -19.90
N LEU A 294 15.28 0.63 -20.25
CA LEU A 294 14.03 1.40 -20.29
C LEU A 294 13.77 1.98 -21.71
N GLY A 295 14.30 1.31 -22.76
CA GLY A 295 14.18 1.76 -24.14
C GLY A 295 15.23 2.81 -24.56
N ASP A 296 16.25 3.02 -23.75
CA ASP A 296 17.26 4.06 -23.87
C ASP A 296 18.53 3.64 -24.64
N PHE A 297 18.68 2.34 -24.93
CA PHE A 297 19.76 1.80 -25.77
C PHE A 297 19.27 0.60 -26.59
N SER A 298 20.05 0.22 -27.65
CA SER A 298 19.69 -0.92 -28.50
C SER A 298 19.89 -2.25 -27.78
N VAL A 299 18.93 -3.14 -27.95
CA VAL A 299 18.97 -4.54 -27.47
C VAL A 299 19.21 -5.54 -28.62
N ASP A 300 19.41 -5.07 -29.84
CA ASP A 300 19.68 -5.92 -30.99
C ASP A 300 20.93 -6.80 -30.76
N GLY A 301 20.79 -8.10 -30.97
CA GLY A 301 21.80 -9.11 -30.72
C GLY A 301 22.11 -9.38 -29.23
N LYS A 302 21.47 -8.71 -28.29
CA LYS A 302 21.67 -8.90 -26.83
C LYS A 302 20.70 -9.92 -26.24
N THR A 303 21.11 -10.50 -25.13
CA THR A 303 20.23 -11.29 -24.28
C THR A 303 19.64 -10.41 -23.20
N ILE A 304 18.31 -10.27 -23.15
CA ILE A 304 17.59 -9.50 -22.13
C ILE A 304 16.83 -10.40 -21.18
N LEU A 305 16.98 -10.17 -19.87
CA LEU A 305 16.15 -10.79 -18.84
C LEU A 305 14.91 -9.94 -18.59
N LEU A 306 13.74 -10.46 -18.96
CA LEU A 306 12.44 -9.94 -18.52
C LEU A 306 12.01 -10.69 -17.27
N HIS A 307 11.59 -10.00 -16.23
CA HIS A 307 11.26 -10.66 -14.98
C HIS A 307 9.97 -10.14 -14.35
N ALA A 308 9.19 -11.06 -13.77
CA ALA A 308 8.02 -10.72 -12.98
C ALA A 308 8.41 -10.08 -11.64
N GLU A 309 7.63 -9.10 -11.16
CA GLU A 309 7.91 -8.35 -9.92
C GLU A 309 6.68 -8.12 -9.05
N GLN A 310 5.49 -8.35 -9.58
CA GLN A 310 4.21 -8.15 -8.89
C GLN A 310 3.33 -9.40 -9.00
N GLY A 311 1.99 -9.23 -9.02
CA GLY A 311 1.05 -10.32 -9.02
C GLY A 311 0.97 -11.11 -10.34
N LEU A 312 0.34 -12.29 -10.28
CA LEU A 312 0.15 -13.15 -11.45
C LEU A 312 -0.64 -12.46 -12.57
N GLY A 313 -1.63 -11.61 -12.22
CA GLY A 313 -2.37 -10.83 -13.21
C GLY A 313 -1.51 -9.81 -13.94
N ASP A 314 -0.53 -9.21 -13.24
CA ASP A 314 0.44 -8.29 -13.83
C ASP A 314 1.34 -9.03 -14.82
N THR A 315 1.84 -10.20 -14.44
CA THR A 315 2.64 -11.06 -15.31
C THR A 315 1.86 -11.45 -16.55
N LEU A 316 0.61 -11.92 -16.39
CA LEU A 316 -0.27 -12.28 -17.50
C LEU A 316 -0.53 -11.10 -18.45
N GLN A 317 -0.69 -9.89 -17.93
CA GLN A 317 -0.94 -8.70 -18.74
C GLN A 317 0.30 -8.27 -19.52
N PHE A 318 1.47 -8.18 -18.85
CA PHE A 318 2.65 -7.53 -19.41
C PHE A 318 3.62 -8.47 -20.11
N CYS A 319 3.46 -9.79 -19.99
CA CYS A 319 4.24 -10.74 -20.78
C CYS A 319 4.06 -10.55 -22.30
N ARG A 320 2.95 -9.95 -22.76
CA ARG A 320 2.70 -9.61 -24.17
C ARG A 320 3.78 -8.73 -24.80
N TYR A 321 4.53 -7.97 -24.02
CA TYR A 321 5.64 -7.16 -24.50
C TYR A 321 6.87 -8.01 -24.91
N ALA A 322 6.99 -9.27 -24.47
CA ALA A 322 8.11 -10.13 -24.82
C ALA A 322 8.27 -10.27 -26.34
N ALA A 323 7.16 -10.44 -27.07
CA ALA A 323 7.15 -10.49 -28.52
C ALA A 323 7.62 -9.17 -29.18
N LEU A 324 7.38 -8.02 -28.55
CA LEU A 324 7.85 -6.73 -29.03
C LEU A 324 9.36 -6.56 -28.79
N VAL A 325 9.86 -7.02 -27.64
CA VAL A 325 11.30 -7.03 -27.32
C VAL A 325 12.06 -7.92 -28.29
N SER A 326 11.53 -9.14 -28.56
CA SER A 326 12.11 -10.06 -29.55
C SER A 326 12.19 -9.45 -30.96
N LYS A 327 11.17 -8.68 -31.37
CA LYS A 327 11.17 -7.96 -32.66
C LYS A 327 12.25 -6.89 -32.77
N LEU A 328 12.82 -6.43 -31.65
CA LEU A 328 13.97 -5.52 -31.64
C LEU A 328 15.33 -6.25 -31.83
N GLY A 329 15.30 -7.57 -32.12
CA GLY A 329 16.48 -8.39 -32.32
C GLY A 329 17.10 -8.98 -31.05
N ALA A 330 16.44 -8.83 -29.89
CA ALA A 330 16.91 -9.37 -28.62
C ALA A 330 16.59 -10.85 -28.47
N LYS A 331 17.46 -11.60 -27.77
CA LYS A 331 17.13 -12.92 -27.19
C LYS A 331 16.49 -12.68 -25.84
N VAL A 332 15.26 -13.18 -25.70
CA VAL A 332 14.43 -12.95 -24.51
C VAL A 332 14.50 -14.13 -23.56
N VAL A 333 15.05 -13.87 -22.37
CA VAL A 333 14.90 -14.76 -21.20
C VAL A 333 13.75 -14.21 -20.35
N LEU A 334 12.72 -15.01 -20.10
CA LEU A 334 11.57 -14.61 -19.31
C LEU A 334 11.53 -15.40 -17.99
N GLU A 335 11.59 -14.70 -16.87
CA GLU A 335 11.45 -15.28 -15.52
C GLU A 335 10.04 -15.02 -14.98
N VAL A 336 9.34 -16.08 -14.60
CA VAL A 336 7.95 -16.03 -14.10
C VAL A 336 7.74 -16.95 -12.90
N PRO A 337 6.71 -16.71 -12.07
CA PRO A 337 6.29 -17.65 -11.02
C PRO A 337 5.96 -19.05 -11.55
N SER A 338 6.17 -20.06 -10.70
CA SER A 338 5.92 -21.50 -11.03
C SER A 338 4.54 -21.75 -11.58
N GLU A 339 3.51 -21.06 -11.05
CA GLU A 339 2.11 -21.19 -11.44
C GLU A 339 1.83 -20.79 -12.89
N LEU A 340 2.76 -20.06 -13.51
CA LEU A 340 2.63 -19.57 -14.89
C LEU A 340 3.54 -20.30 -15.89
N MET A 341 4.48 -21.14 -15.44
CA MET A 341 5.50 -21.74 -16.29
C MET A 341 4.93 -22.49 -17.49
N ARG A 342 3.99 -23.41 -17.28
CA ARG A 342 3.40 -24.19 -18.37
C ARG A 342 2.63 -23.31 -19.36
N LEU A 343 1.88 -22.33 -18.87
CA LEU A 343 1.14 -21.41 -19.73
C LEU A 343 2.09 -20.51 -20.54
N MET A 344 3.12 -19.96 -19.91
CA MET A 344 4.08 -19.05 -20.57
C MET A 344 4.94 -19.75 -21.62
N SER A 345 5.04 -21.08 -21.61
CA SER A 345 5.69 -21.82 -22.71
C SER A 345 4.98 -21.64 -24.06
N THR A 346 3.75 -21.16 -24.07
CA THR A 346 2.99 -20.84 -25.28
C THR A 346 3.22 -19.40 -25.81
N LEU A 347 3.93 -18.58 -25.05
CA LEU A 347 4.16 -17.17 -25.39
C LEU A 347 5.21 -17.03 -26.50
N HIS A 348 4.85 -16.35 -27.58
CA HIS A 348 5.79 -16.09 -28.67
C HIS A 348 6.83 -15.03 -28.28
N GLY A 349 8.04 -15.19 -28.83
CA GLY A 349 9.14 -14.22 -28.66
C GLY A 349 9.91 -14.42 -27.35
N VAL A 350 9.80 -15.59 -26.72
CA VAL A 350 10.60 -16.00 -25.55
C VAL A 350 11.54 -17.11 -26.00
N ASP A 351 12.85 -16.90 -25.90
CA ASP A 351 13.87 -17.89 -26.25
C ASP A 351 14.14 -18.86 -25.10
N GLN A 352 14.04 -18.39 -23.87
CA GLN A 352 14.23 -19.20 -22.68
C GLN A 352 13.26 -18.76 -21.56
N LEU A 353 12.57 -19.74 -20.97
CA LEU A 353 11.66 -19.53 -19.84
C LEU A 353 12.32 -20.05 -18.57
N ILE A 354 12.28 -19.27 -17.47
CA ILE A 354 12.89 -19.58 -16.18
C ILE A 354 11.86 -19.44 -15.08
N GLU A 355 11.83 -20.39 -14.17
CA GLU A 355 11.03 -20.30 -12.96
C GLU A 355 11.69 -19.35 -11.96
N ALA A 356 10.89 -18.49 -11.33
CA ALA A 356 11.36 -17.54 -10.34
C ALA A 356 12.10 -18.24 -9.18
N GLY A 357 13.29 -17.75 -8.87
CA GLY A 357 14.17 -18.33 -7.85
C GLY A 357 15.16 -19.38 -8.37
N GLN A 358 15.09 -19.78 -9.63
CA GLN A 358 16.10 -20.63 -10.26
C GLN A 358 17.33 -19.84 -10.69
N ALA A 359 18.44 -20.53 -10.99
CA ALA A 359 19.66 -19.93 -11.48
C ALA A 359 19.42 -19.29 -12.85
N LEU A 360 19.78 -18.00 -12.98
CA LEU A 360 19.64 -17.26 -14.22
C LEU A 360 20.77 -17.60 -15.18
N PRO A 361 20.48 -17.73 -16.49
CA PRO A 361 21.53 -17.79 -17.51
C PRO A 361 22.24 -16.44 -17.63
N PRO A 362 23.38 -16.37 -18.32
CA PRO A 362 24.00 -15.08 -18.64
C PRO A 362 23.06 -14.18 -19.47
N PHE A 363 23.00 -12.91 -19.12
CA PHE A 363 22.24 -11.87 -19.84
C PHE A 363 22.99 -10.55 -19.85
N ASP A 364 22.70 -9.71 -20.85
CA ASP A 364 23.40 -8.43 -21.08
C ASP A 364 22.70 -7.25 -20.40
N CYS A 365 21.38 -7.31 -20.31
CA CYS A 365 20.54 -6.28 -19.66
C CYS A 365 19.26 -6.90 -19.12
N HIS A 366 18.52 -6.16 -18.31
CA HIS A 366 17.27 -6.64 -17.76
C HIS A 366 16.16 -5.58 -17.80
N CYS A 367 14.89 -6.03 -17.75
CA CYS A 367 13.75 -5.14 -17.58
C CYS A 367 12.65 -5.85 -16.76
N PRO A 368 12.14 -5.24 -15.68
CA PRO A 368 10.93 -5.70 -15.03
C PRO A 368 9.74 -5.60 -16.00
N LEU A 369 8.81 -6.53 -15.97
CA LEU A 369 7.68 -6.56 -16.91
C LEU A 369 6.86 -5.26 -16.88
N LEU A 370 6.65 -4.66 -15.70
CA LEU A 370 5.87 -3.43 -15.56
C LEU A 370 6.66 -2.16 -15.91
N SER A 371 7.94 -2.25 -16.25
CA SER A 371 8.72 -1.15 -16.83
C SER A 371 8.71 -1.15 -18.37
N LEU A 372 8.24 -2.25 -18.99
CA LEU A 372 8.16 -2.35 -20.46
C LEU A 372 7.25 -1.29 -21.10
N PRO A 373 6.08 -0.91 -20.51
CA PRO A 373 5.30 0.20 -21.06
C PRO A 373 6.08 1.51 -21.15
N LEU A 374 6.95 1.80 -20.18
CA LEU A 374 7.85 2.96 -20.24
C LEU A 374 8.89 2.79 -21.37
N ALA A 375 9.54 1.61 -21.43
CA ALA A 375 10.54 1.31 -22.45
C ALA A 375 10.01 1.46 -23.88
N PHE A 376 8.74 1.08 -24.11
CA PHE A 376 8.05 1.21 -25.39
C PHE A 376 7.27 2.51 -25.54
N LYS A 377 7.35 3.45 -24.59
CA LYS A 377 6.61 4.72 -24.60
C LYS A 377 5.11 4.50 -24.87
N THR A 378 4.56 3.49 -24.22
CA THR A 378 3.17 3.06 -24.45
C THR A 378 2.19 4.16 -24.06
N ASP A 379 1.37 4.57 -25.03
CA ASP A 379 0.21 5.44 -24.88
C ASP A 379 -1.09 4.70 -25.27
N LEU A 380 -2.24 5.37 -25.24
CA LEU A 380 -3.54 4.76 -25.55
C LEU A 380 -3.64 4.21 -26.98
N THR A 381 -2.82 4.71 -27.91
CA THR A 381 -2.82 4.32 -29.32
C THR A 381 -1.83 3.20 -29.63
N THR A 382 -0.83 3.03 -28.74
CA THR A 382 0.28 2.08 -28.91
C THR A 382 0.21 0.89 -27.93
N ILE A 383 -0.84 0.80 -27.12
CA ILE A 383 -1.08 -0.38 -26.29
C ILE A 383 -1.08 -1.64 -27.19
N PRO A 384 -0.25 -2.67 -26.88
CA PRO A 384 -0.26 -3.91 -27.64
C PRO A 384 -1.49 -4.75 -27.33
N ALA A 385 -2.66 -4.32 -27.84
CA ALA A 385 -3.97 -4.89 -27.50
C ALA A 385 -4.32 -6.17 -28.27
N THR A 386 -3.45 -6.64 -29.17
CA THR A 386 -3.70 -7.87 -29.94
C THR A 386 -3.83 -9.09 -29.04
N THR A 387 -4.92 -9.85 -29.21
CA THR A 387 -5.23 -11.12 -28.55
C THR A 387 -5.61 -12.17 -29.62
N PRO A 388 -5.46 -13.48 -29.37
CA PRO A 388 -4.77 -14.05 -28.21
C PRO A 388 -3.25 -13.88 -28.31
N TYR A 389 -2.58 -13.77 -27.16
CA TYR A 389 -1.12 -13.85 -27.06
C TYR A 389 -0.64 -14.97 -26.12
N LEU A 390 -1.57 -15.60 -25.38
CA LEU A 390 -1.39 -16.84 -24.65
C LEU A 390 -2.36 -17.89 -25.21
N PHE A 391 -1.97 -19.15 -25.15
CA PHE A 391 -2.72 -20.25 -25.73
C PHE A 391 -2.88 -21.39 -24.73
N ALA A 392 -4.06 -21.99 -24.67
CA ALA A 392 -4.28 -23.20 -23.90
C ALA A 392 -3.67 -24.42 -24.61
N ASP A 393 -3.21 -25.39 -23.83
CA ASP A 393 -2.73 -26.66 -24.37
C ASP A 393 -3.84 -27.37 -25.17
N PRO A 394 -3.60 -27.76 -26.44
CA PRO A 394 -4.64 -28.33 -27.28
C PRO A 394 -5.15 -29.69 -26.78
N GLN A 395 -4.31 -30.50 -26.11
CA GLN A 395 -4.74 -31.81 -25.60
C GLN A 395 -5.62 -31.60 -24.36
N ALA A 396 -5.15 -30.85 -23.39
CA ALA A 396 -5.94 -30.50 -22.18
C ALA A 396 -7.26 -29.81 -22.54
N THR A 397 -7.25 -28.95 -23.57
CA THR A 397 -8.48 -28.30 -24.07
C THR A 397 -9.49 -29.30 -24.59
N ARG A 398 -9.07 -30.34 -25.32
CA ARG A 398 -9.97 -31.41 -25.81
C ARG A 398 -10.52 -32.26 -24.66
N GLU A 399 -9.69 -32.57 -23.66
CA GLU A 399 -10.12 -33.34 -22.49
C GLU A 399 -11.19 -32.57 -21.70
N TRP A 400 -11.00 -31.29 -21.48
CA TRP A 400 -11.99 -30.41 -20.85
C TRP A 400 -13.25 -30.24 -21.72
N ALA A 401 -13.13 -30.20 -23.06
CA ALA A 401 -14.27 -30.02 -23.96
C ALA A 401 -15.33 -31.10 -23.75
N ALA A 402 -14.92 -32.36 -23.67
CA ALA A 402 -15.84 -33.47 -23.44
C ALA A 402 -16.57 -33.38 -22.10
N ARG A 403 -15.84 -33.04 -21.04
CA ARG A 403 -16.38 -32.91 -19.68
C ARG A 403 -17.37 -31.75 -19.57
N ILE A 404 -17.00 -30.58 -20.10
CA ILE A 404 -17.84 -29.38 -20.08
C ILE A 404 -19.08 -29.56 -20.94
N ALA A 405 -18.97 -30.20 -22.12
CA ALA A 405 -20.11 -30.50 -22.99
C ALA A 405 -21.14 -31.43 -22.31
N ALA A 406 -20.66 -32.41 -21.53
CA ALA A 406 -21.53 -33.31 -20.77
C ALA A 406 -22.35 -32.59 -19.70
N GLN A 407 -21.77 -31.56 -19.06
CA GLN A 407 -22.44 -30.76 -18.02
C GLN A 407 -23.37 -29.67 -18.58
N ALA A 408 -23.13 -29.23 -19.81
CA ALA A 408 -23.80 -28.06 -20.39
C ALA A 408 -24.39 -28.31 -21.79
N PRO A 409 -25.20 -29.38 -22.00
CA PRO A 409 -25.76 -29.67 -23.32
C PRO A 409 -26.66 -28.50 -23.78
N GLY A 410 -26.23 -27.81 -24.86
CA GLY A 410 -26.98 -26.71 -25.46
C GLY A 410 -27.03 -25.40 -24.61
N ARG A 411 -26.44 -25.37 -23.44
CA ARG A 411 -26.45 -24.18 -22.54
C ARG A 411 -25.27 -23.26 -22.83
N LEU A 412 -25.43 -21.98 -22.46
CA LEU A 412 -24.34 -21.04 -22.41
C LEU A 412 -23.40 -21.40 -21.25
N LYS A 413 -22.08 -21.45 -21.49
CA LYS A 413 -21.09 -21.88 -20.52
C LYS A 413 -20.37 -20.66 -19.97
N VAL A 414 -20.57 -20.39 -18.69
CA VAL A 414 -20.07 -19.16 -18.05
C VAL A 414 -19.16 -19.50 -16.87
N GLY A 415 -17.93 -19.02 -16.90
CA GLY A 415 -16.99 -19.11 -15.78
C GLY A 415 -17.20 -17.96 -14.79
N LEU A 416 -17.08 -18.25 -13.50
CA LEU A 416 -17.31 -17.27 -12.42
C LEU A 416 -16.10 -17.13 -11.51
N VAL A 417 -15.75 -15.84 -11.20
CA VAL A 417 -14.79 -15.47 -10.13
C VAL A 417 -15.36 -14.27 -9.39
N TRP A 418 -15.62 -14.42 -8.09
CA TRP A 418 -16.27 -13.38 -7.29
C TRP A 418 -15.39 -12.72 -6.26
N ALA A 419 -14.17 -13.24 -6.01
CA ALA A 419 -13.27 -12.65 -5.03
C ALA A 419 -11.82 -12.69 -5.52
N GLY A 420 -11.07 -11.67 -5.15
CA GLY A 420 -9.61 -11.61 -5.29
C GLY A 420 -8.90 -12.48 -4.27
N GLY A 421 -7.58 -12.57 -4.38
CA GLY A 421 -6.74 -13.21 -3.37
C GLY A 421 -6.91 -12.51 -2.02
N ASN A 422 -7.07 -13.30 -0.96
CA ASN A 422 -7.14 -12.76 0.40
C ASN A 422 -5.71 -12.63 0.96
N ARG A 423 -5.27 -11.38 1.19
CA ARG A 423 -3.94 -11.04 1.72
C ARG A 423 -4.08 -10.26 3.03
N PRO A 424 -4.60 -10.91 4.11
CA PRO A 424 -4.99 -10.24 5.35
C PRO A 424 -3.82 -9.61 6.10
N HIS A 425 -2.60 -10.12 5.89
CA HIS A 425 -1.38 -9.65 6.58
C HIS A 425 -0.84 -8.32 6.01
N VAL A 426 -1.40 -7.83 4.91
CA VAL A 426 -0.98 -6.59 4.26
C VAL A 426 -2.14 -5.60 4.27
N ALA A 427 -2.12 -4.63 5.18
CA ALA A 427 -3.22 -3.68 5.40
C ALA A 427 -3.68 -2.96 4.13
N GLU A 428 -2.74 -2.49 3.30
CA GLU A 428 -3.02 -1.83 2.02
C GLU A 428 -3.76 -2.73 1.03
N LEU A 429 -3.32 -4.00 0.92
CA LEU A 429 -3.95 -4.97 0.01
C LEU A 429 -5.28 -5.48 0.55
N ARG A 430 -5.44 -5.58 1.87
CA ARG A 430 -6.68 -6.00 2.52
C ARG A 430 -7.86 -5.10 2.16
N LYS A 431 -7.68 -3.76 2.20
CA LYS A 431 -8.71 -2.79 1.80
C LYS A 431 -9.11 -2.99 0.32
N ASN A 432 -8.12 -3.13 -0.56
CA ASN A 432 -8.35 -3.35 -1.98
C ASN A 432 -9.02 -4.70 -2.26
N ASP A 433 -8.58 -5.78 -1.59
CA ASP A 433 -9.17 -7.11 -1.76
C ASP A 433 -10.62 -7.14 -1.24
N ALA A 434 -10.93 -6.46 -0.13
CA ALA A 434 -12.29 -6.33 0.39
C ALA A 434 -13.21 -5.53 -0.55
N ARG A 435 -12.71 -4.43 -1.14
CA ARG A 435 -13.50 -3.57 -2.03
C ARG A 435 -13.79 -4.20 -3.40
N ARG A 436 -12.87 -5.02 -3.93
CA ARG A 436 -13.05 -5.67 -5.24
C ARG A 436 -13.76 -7.01 -5.17
N SER A 437 -13.90 -7.60 -3.98
CA SER A 437 -14.53 -8.90 -3.78
C SER A 437 -16.00 -8.75 -3.44
N ILE A 438 -16.80 -9.68 -3.93
CA ILE A 438 -18.22 -9.85 -3.57
C ILE A 438 -18.41 -11.23 -2.93
N THR A 439 -19.49 -11.43 -2.18
CA THR A 439 -19.82 -12.76 -1.69
C THR A 439 -20.51 -13.56 -2.79
N PHE A 440 -20.34 -14.89 -2.80
CA PHE A 440 -20.99 -15.76 -3.76
C PHE A 440 -22.52 -15.61 -3.74
N GLU A 441 -23.09 -15.45 -2.56
CA GLU A 441 -24.53 -15.22 -2.36
C GLU A 441 -25.06 -14.01 -3.15
N ARG A 442 -24.27 -12.93 -3.27
CA ARG A 442 -24.66 -11.75 -4.08
C ARG A 442 -24.77 -12.04 -5.57
N LEU A 443 -24.17 -13.13 -6.08
CA LEU A 443 -24.29 -13.55 -7.47
C LEU A 443 -25.63 -14.25 -7.78
N ALA A 444 -26.44 -14.58 -6.78
CA ALA A 444 -27.73 -15.30 -6.97
C ALA A 444 -28.56 -14.76 -8.17
N PRO A 445 -28.75 -13.44 -8.34
CA PRO A 445 -29.51 -12.92 -9.49
C PRO A 445 -28.90 -13.26 -10.86
N VAL A 446 -27.58 -13.44 -10.95
CA VAL A 446 -26.90 -13.86 -12.18
C VAL A 446 -27.10 -15.36 -12.41
N LEU A 447 -27.05 -16.15 -11.32
CA LEU A 447 -27.23 -17.61 -11.37
C LEU A 447 -28.65 -18.02 -11.78
N ASP A 448 -29.64 -17.16 -11.55
CA ASP A 448 -31.04 -17.40 -11.91
C ASP A 448 -31.33 -17.25 -13.42
N VAL A 449 -30.34 -16.83 -14.24
CA VAL A 449 -30.54 -16.70 -15.70
C VAL A 449 -30.71 -18.10 -16.30
N PRO A 450 -31.85 -18.42 -16.96
CA PRO A 450 -32.14 -19.74 -17.47
C PRO A 450 -31.22 -20.13 -18.64
N ASN A 451 -31.05 -21.43 -18.89
CA ASN A 451 -30.24 -21.99 -19.98
C ASN A 451 -28.75 -21.59 -19.96
N VAL A 452 -28.23 -21.23 -18.80
CA VAL A 452 -26.81 -20.99 -18.54
C VAL A 452 -26.29 -22.11 -17.65
N GLN A 453 -25.10 -22.62 -17.96
CA GLN A 453 -24.34 -23.48 -17.06
C GLN A 453 -23.14 -22.70 -16.54
N PHE A 454 -23.05 -22.60 -15.22
CA PHE A 454 -21.97 -21.91 -14.55
C PHE A 454 -20.88 -22.87 -14.12
N PHE A 455 -19.62 -22.42 -14.21
CA PHE A 455 -18.43 -23.13 -13.80
C PHE A 455 -17.63 -22.24 -12.83
N SER A 456 -17.30 -22.77 -11.66
CA SER A 456 -16.42 -22.07 -10.71
C SER A 456 -14.99 -22.02 -11.25
N LEU A 457 -14.41 -20.83 -11.25
CA LEU A 457 -12.99 -20.58 -11.45
C LEU A 457 -12.36 -19.97 -10.20
N GLN A 458 -13.13 -19.89 -9.10
CA GLN A 458 -12.74 -19.27 -7.85
C GLN A 458 -11.84 -20.20 -7.06
N LYS A 459 -10.58 -19.78 -6.83
CA LYS A 459 -9.63 -20.47 -5.94
C LYS A 459 -9.48 -19.73 -4.61
N GLY A 460 -8.86 -20.43 -3.67
CA GLY A 460 -8.57 -19.88 -2.33
C GLY A 460 -9.78 -19.87 -1.40
N PRO A 461 -9.69 -19.14 -0.25
CA PRO A 461 -10.70 -19.22 0.81
C PRO A 461 -12.12 -18.84 0.36
N ALA A 462 -12.27 -17.97 -0.63
CA ALA A 462 -13.59 -17.60 -1.15
C ALA A 462 -14.31 -18.74 -1.87
N ALA A 463 -13.59 -19.76 -2.36
CA ALA A 463 -14.19 -20.96 -2.97
C ALA A 463 -15.06 -21.75 -1.96
N LEU A 464 -14.73 -21.67 -0.65
CA LEU A 464 -15.51 -22.31 0.41
C LEU A 464 -16.93 -21.75 0.57
N GLN A 465 -17.24 -20.61 -0.07
CA GLN A 465 -18.60 -20.05 -0.10
C GLN A 465 -19.52 -20.88 -1.02
N LEU A 466 -18.97 -21.66 -1.93
CA LEU A 466 -19.72 -22.61 -2.77
C LEU A 466 -19.91 -23.91 -1.98
N THR A 467 -21.01 -24.01 -1.23
CA THR A 467 -21.32 -25.21 -0.44
C THR A 467 -22.07 -26.25 -1.30
N ARG A 468 -21.81 -27.54 -1.04
CA ARG A 468 -22.48 -28.67 -1.76
C ARG A 468 -24.01 -28.69 -1.56
N ASN A 469 -24.54 -27.97 -0.61
CA ASN A 469 -25.99 -27.90 -0.28
C ASN A 469 -26.61 -26.57 -0.70
N ASP A 470 -25.98 -25.80 -1.57
CA ASP A 470 -26.50 -24.53 -2.04
C ASP A 470 -27.76 -24.79 -2.90
N PRO A 471 -28.90 -24.09 -2.67
CA PRO A 471 -30.06 -24.14 -3.56
C PRO A 471 -29.74 -23.69 -4.98
N HIS A 472 -28.62 -22.98 -5.20
CA HIS A 472 -28.06 -22.66 -6.51
C HIS A 472 -27.07 -23.73 -7.00
N ALA A 473 -27.32 -25.03 -6.73
CA ALA A 473 -26.50 -26.19 -7.10
C ALA A 473 -26.21 -26.35 -8.63
N SER A 474 -26.46 -25.28 -9.40
CA SER A 474 -26.19 -25.20 -10.84
C SER A 474 -24.73 -24.85 -11.18
N VAL A 475 -23.87 -24.55 -10.20
CA VAL A 475 -22.46 -24.24 -10.46
C VAL A 475 -21.60 -25.48 -10.37
N VAL A 476 -20.95 -25.83 -11.47
CA VAL A 476 -20.00 -26.94 -11.52
C VAL A 476 -18.64 -26.45 -11.04
N ASP A 477 -18.06 -27.15 -10.08
CA ASP A 477 -16.74 -26.82 -9.53
C ASP A 477 -15.71 -27.90 -9.88
N TYR A 478 -14.69 -27.51 -10.63
CA TYR A 478 -13.53 -28.31 -10.98
C TYR A 478 -12.22 -27.71 -10.43
N THR A 479 -12.30 -26.72 -9.52
CA THR A 479 -11.12 -25.96 -9.09
C THR A 479 -10.08 -26.80 -8.35
N GLU A 480 -10.46 -27.92 -7.73
CA GLU A 480 -9.51 -28.86 -7.11
C GLU A 480 -8.60 -29.56 -8.13
N GLU A 481 -9.02 -29.62 -9.41
CA GLU A 481 -8.28 -30.27 -10.51
C GLU A 481 -7.42 -29.26 -11.32
N LEU A 482 -7.46 -27.98 -10.97
CA LEU A 482 -6.70 -26.92 -11.64
C LEU A 482 -5.42 -26.66 -10.84
N ASP A 483 -4.32 -27.31 -11.19
CA ASP A 483 -3.05 -27.17 -10.45
C ASP A 483 -2.38 -25.82 -10.72
N ASP A 484 -2.42 -25.36 -11.98
CA ASP A 484 -1.80 -24.12 -12.42
C ASP A 484 -2.67 -23.32 -13.42
N PHE A 485 -2.09 -22.26 -13.99
CA PHE A 485 -2.78 -21.43 -14.97
C PHE A 485 -2.91 -22.09 -16.36
N ALA A 486 -2.15 -23.13 -16.69
CA ALA A 486 -2.33 -23.88 -17.93
C ALA A 486 -3.60 -24.75 -17.88
N ASP A 487 -3.87 -25.37 -16.75
CA ASP A 487 -5.13 -26.11 -16.54
C ASP A 487 -6.33 -25.18 -16.54
N THR A 488 -6.20 -24.03 -15.86
CA THR A 488 -7.23 -22.98 -15.89
C THR A 488 -7.48 -22.48 -17.31
N ALA A 489 -6.43 -22.27 -18.11
CA ALA A 489 -6.53 -21.85 -19.50
C ALA A 489 -7.28 -22.90 -20.37
N ALA A 490 -6.97 -24.18 -20.19
CA ALA A 490 -7.63 -25.26 -20.93
C ALA A 490 -9.14 -25.35 -20.61
N LEU A 491 -9.53 -25.14 -19.35
CA LEU A 491 -10.94 -25.07 -18.97
C LEU A 491 -11.58 -23.79 -19.56
N VAL A 492 -10.98 -22.63 -19.38
CA VAL A 492 -11.48 -21.33 -19.88
C VAL A 492 -11.63 -21.34 -21.40
N ALA A 493 -10.75 -22.01 -22.14
CA ALA A 493 -10.84 -22.15 -23.59
C ALA A 493 -12.16 -22.78 -24.06
N ASN A 494 -12.82 -23.54 -23.21
CA ASN A 494 -14.10 -24.22 -23.50
C ASN A 494 -15.33 -23.44 -23.01
N LEU A 495 -15.14 -22.29 -22.39
CA LEU A 495 -16.23 -21.40 -21.93
C LEU A 495 -16.61 -20.40 -23.01
N ASP A 496 -17.87 -19.96 -22.98
CA ASP A 496 -18.39 -18.94 -23.89
C ASP A 496 -18.16 -17.52 -23.32
N LEU A 497 -18.08 -17.40 -21.99
CA LEU A 497 -17.92 -16.15 -21.26
C LEU A 497 -17.24 -16.41 -19.91
N VAL A 498 -16.45 -15.46 -19.45
CA VAL A 498 -15.99 -15.38 -18.05
C VAL A 498 -16.54 -14.12 -17.40
N ILE A 499 -17.20 -14.24 -16.26
CA ILE A 499 -17.64 -13.12 -15.41
C ILE A 499 -16.73 -13.11 -14.16
N SER A 500 -15.99 -12.05 -13.96
CA SER A 500 -14.99 -11.98 -12.91
C SER A 500 -14.94 -10.59 -12.29
N VAL A 501 -14.65 -10.51 -10.99
CA VAL A 501 -14.10 -9.29 -10.42
C VAL A 501 -12.66 -9.11 -10.93
N ASP A 502 -12.01 -7.98 -10.64
CA ASP A 502 -10.64 -7.68 -11.09
C ASP A 502 -9.61 -8.67 -10.49
N THR A 503 -9.31 -9.74 -11.24
CA THR A 503 -8.44 -10.85 -10.83
C THR A 503 -7.51 -11.31 -11.95
N SER A 504 -6.51 -12.17 -11.61
CA SER A 504 -5.63 -12.81 -12.58
C SER A 504 -6.38 -13.68 -13.60
N THR A 505 -7.48 -14.31 -13.19
CA THR A 505 -8.32 -15.12 -14.10
C THR A 505 -9.00 -14.27 -15.16
N ALA A 506 -9.39 -13.02 -14.84
CA ALA A 506 -9.90 -12.07 -15.83
C ALA A 506 -8.84 -11.73 -16.89
N HIS A 507 -7.60 -11.49 -16.46
CA HIS A 507 -6.46 -11.25 -17.36
C HIS A 507 -6.14 -12.49 -18.22
N LEU A 508 -6.22 -13.70 -17.63
CA LEU A 508 -6.05 -14.95 -18.37
C LEU A 508 -7.11 -15.09 -19.48
N ALA A 509 -8.39 -14.95 -19.12
CA ALA A 509 -9.48 -15.09 -20.10
C ALA A 509 -9.31 -14.11 -21.26
N ALA A 510 -8.98 -12.86 -20.96
CA ALA A 510 -8.73 -11.82 -21.94
C ALA A 510 -7.47 -12.09 -22.80
N ALA A 511 -6.40 -12.65 -22.21
CA ALA A 511 -5.18 -13.04 -22.93
C ALA A 511 -5.40 -14.20 -23.92
N LEU A 512 -6.38 -15.06 -23.62
CA LEU A 512 -6.85 -16.15 -24.48
C LEU A 512 -7.89 -15.71 -25.54
N ASP A 513 -8.17 -14.41 -25.64
CA ASP A 513 -9.23 -13.81 -26.51
C ASP A 513 -10.65 -14.29 -26.20
N LYS A 514 -10.92 -14.63 -24.94
CA LYS A 514 -12.26 -15.01 -24.49
C LYS A 514 -13.06 -13.78 -24.07
N PRO A 515 -14.37 -13.73 -24.36
CA PRO A 515 -15.26 -12.73 -23.80
C PRO A 515 -15.15 -12.73 -22.27
N VAL A 516 -14.86 -11.57 -21.71
CA VAL A 516 -14.72 -11.40 -20.27
C VAL A 516 -15.48 -10.17 -19.79
N TRP A 517 -16.31 -10.36 -18.77
CA TRP A 517 -17.05 -9.30 -18.10
C TRP A 517 -16.39 -9.04 -16.74
N ILE A 518 -15.95 -7.80 -16.55
CA ILE A 518 -15.29 -7.37 -15.33
C ILE A 518 -16.31 -6.66 -14.46
N LEU A 519 -16.61 -7.24 -13.30
CA LEU A 519 -17.40 -6.60 -12.25
C LEU A 519 -16.47 -5.66 -11.49
N ASN A 520 -16.58 -4.35 -11.76
CA ASN A 520 -15.58 -3.38 -11.39
C ASN A 520 -16.06 -2.48 -10.25
N ARG A 521 -15.21 -2.28 -9.27
CA ARG A 521 -15.47 -1.42 -8.10
C ARG A 521 -15.50 0.06 -8.51
N PHE A 522 -16.04 0.92 -7.66
CA PHE A 522 -16.19 2.36 -7.89
C PHE A 522 -14.84 3.06 -8.09
N ASP A 523 -13.90 2.83 -7.17
CA ASP A 523 -12.51 3.30 -7.22
C ASP A 523 -11.63 2.38 -8.09
N SER A 524 -11.97 2.25 -9.35
CA SER A 524 -11.42 1.31 -10.32
C SER A 524 -9.89 1.22 -10.32
N CYS A 525 -9.35 0.04 -10.68
CA CYS A 525 -7.93 -0.08 -11.01
C CYS A 525 -7.60 0.73 -12.27
N TRP A 526 -6.42 1.35 -12.34
CA TRP A 526 -5.95 2.14 -13.47
C TRP A 526 -6.04 1.41 -14.82
N ARG A 527 -5.95 0.08 -14.83
CA ARG A 527 -6.05 -0.76 -16.05
C ARG A 527 -7.38 -0.63 -16.76
N TRP A 528 -8.43 -0.41 -15.99
CA TRP A 528 -9.80 -0.30 -16.48
C TRP A 528 -10.20 1.16 -16.74
N MET A 529 -9.34 2.12 -16.40
CA MET A 529 -9.57 3.57 -16.58
C MET A 529 -10.90 4.06 -15.98
N LEU A 530 -11.35 5.23 -16.40
CA LEU A 530 -12.61 5.86 -15.97
C LEU A 530 -13.61 5.88 -17.11
N GLU A 531 -14.91 5.96 -16.79
CA GLU A 531 -16.02 6.26 -17.71
C GLU A 531 -16.08 5.39 -18.98
N ARG A 532 -15.48 4.19 -18.95
CA ARG A 532 -15.49 3.25 -20.08
C ARG A 532 -16.24 1.97 -19.73
N THR A 533 -16.89 1.40 -20.73
CA THR A 533 -17.52 0.07 -20.67
C THR A 533 -16.68 -1.01 -21.37
N ASP A 534 -15.57 -0.62 -22.02
CA ASP A 534 -14.58 -1.46 -22.70
C ASP A 534 -13.20 -1.31 -22.06
N SER A 535 -12.20 -2.00 -22.57
CA SER A 535 -10.80 -1.89 -22.12
C SER A 535 -9.88 -1.60 -23.29
N PRO A 536 -8.91 -0.66 -23.15
CA PRO A 536 -7.90 -0.45 -24.19
C PRO A 536 -6.86 -1.57 -24.25
N TRP A 537 -6.80 -2.41 -23.21
CA TRP A 537 -5.87 -3.54 -23.12
C TRP A 537 -6.42 -4.84 -23.72
N TYR A 538 -7.76 -4.98 -23.78
CA TYR A 538 -8.42 -6.23 -24.15
C TYR A 538 -9.72 -5.96 -24.92
N ALA A 539 -9.72 -6.27 -26.20
CA ALA A 539 -10.87 -6.00 -27.08
C ALA A 539 -12.16 -6.76 -26.65
N GLN A 540 -12.02 -7.94 -26.02
CA GLN A 540 -13.14 -8.77 -25.60
C GLN A 540 -13.66 -8.44 -24.18
N ALA A 541 -13.06 -7.43 -23.50
CA ALA A 541 -13.48 -7.08 -22.16
C ALA A 541 -14.66 -6.10 -22.15
N ARG A 542 -15.67 -6.40 -21.33
CA ARG A 542 -16.76 -5.50 -21.01
C ARG A 542 -16.77 -5.20 -19.51
N LEU A 543 -16.89 -3.91 -19.16
CA LEU A 543 -16.80 -3.45 -17.78
C LEU A 543 -18.20 -3.11 -17.23
N PHE A 544 -18.52 -3.65 -16.05
CA PHE A 544 -19.71 -3.33 -15.28
C PHE A 544 -19.24 -2.62 -14.01
N ARG A 545 -19.46 -1.31 -13.93
CA ARG A 545 -18.92 -0.45 -12.88
C ARG A 545 -19.94 -0.16 -11.80
N GLN A 546 -19.49 -0.11 -10.55
CA GLN A 546 -20.29 0.44 -9.45
C GLN A 546 -20.61 1.91 -9.72
N PRO A 547 -21.88 2.32 -9.65
CA PRO A 547 -22.26 3.74 -9.77
C PRO A 547 -21.93 4.54 -8.51
N ALA A 548 -21.82 3.88 -7.37
CA ALA A 548 -21.41 4.44 -6.09
C ALA A 548 -20.57 3.43 -5.30
N LEU A 549 -19.79 3.91 -4.35
CA LEU A 549 -18.91 3.06 -3.52
C LEU A 549 -19.74 1.98 -2.79
N GLY A 550 -19.43 0.70 -3.08
CA GLY A 550 -20.07 -0.46 -2.47
C GLY A 550 -21.40 -0.90 -3.12
N ASP A 551 -21.89 -0.19 -4.13
CA ASP A 551 -23.13 -0.57 -4.85
C ASP A 551 -22.89 -1.72 -5.84
N TRP A 552 -22.67 -2.90 -5.29
CA TRP A 552 -22.56 -4.13 -6.06
C TRP A 552 -23.90 -4.60 -6.64
N ASP A 553 -25.03 -4.25 -6.04
CA ASP A 553 -26.33 -4.73 -6.46
C ASP A 553 -26.72 -4.17 -7.84
N SER A 554 -26.35 -2.92 -8.13
CA SER A 554 -26.52 -2.33 -9.47
C SER A 554 -25.63 -3.02 -10.51
N VAL A 555 -24.39 -3.36 -10.16
CA VAL A 555 -23.46 -4.10 -11.04
C VAL A 555 -24.02 -5.49 -11.37
N ILE A 556 -24.46 -6.22 -10.34
CA ILE A 556 -25.01 -7.57 -10.49
C ILE A 556 -26.27 -7.57 -11.35
N ARG A 557 -27.21 -6.62 -11.12
CA ARG A 557 -28.39 -6.47 -11.97
C ARG A 557 -28.02 -6.21 -13.43
N SER A 558 -27.11 -5.28 -13.68
CA SER A 558 -26.66 -4.97 -15.05
C SER A 558 -25.98 -6.15 -15.73
N ALA A 559 -25.17 -6.92 -15.00
CA ALA A 559 -24.56 -8.13 -15.52
C ALA A 559 -25.60 -9.24 -15.80
N ARG A 560 -26.59 -9.45 -14.92
CA ARG A 560 -27.70 -10.38 -15.12
C ARG A 560 -28.50 -10.03 -16.39
N ASP A 561 -28.88 -8.77 -16.54
CA ASP A 561 -29.69 -8.32 -17.68
C ASP A 561 -28.93 -8.49 -19.00
N ALA A 562 -27.63 -8.17 -19.00
CA ALA A 562 -26.76 -8.40 -20.14
C ALA A 562 -26.59 -9.91 -20.45
N LEU A 563 -26.49 -10.76 -19.42
CA LEU A 563 -26.39 -12.22 -19.61
C LEU A 563 -27.68 -12.81 -20.16
N ALA A 564 -28.82 -12.36 -19.68
CA ALA A 564 -30.12 -12.76 -20.21
C ALA A 564 -30.29 -12.36 -21.68
N ALA A 565 -29.87 -11.16 -22.06
CA ALA A 565 -29.90 -10.68 -23.46
C ALA A 565 -28.94 -11.54 -24.34
N LEU A 566 -27.70 -11.75 -23.91
CA LEU A 566 -26.72 -12.60 -24.63
C LEU A 566 -27.24 -14.02 -24.85
N ASN A 567 -27.90 -14.59 -23.86
CA ASN A 567 -28.47 -15.93 -23.95
C ASN A 567 -29.69 -15.98 -24.89
N ALA A 568 -30.52 -14.95 -24.92
CA ALA A 568 -31.69 -14.84 -25.83
C ALA A 568 -31.27 -14.71 -27.30
N GLU A 569 -30.13 -14.08 -27.59
CA GLU A 569 -29.58 -13.92 -28.95
C GLU A 569 -29.03 -15.22 -29.53
N ARG A 570 -28.71 -16.21 -28.69
CA ARG A 570 -28.31 -17.55 -29.16
C ARG A 570 -29.54 -18.25 -29.75
N LYS A 571 -29.59 -18.37 -31.07
CA LYS A 571 -30.59 -19.22 -31.70
C LYS A 571 -30.43 -20.63 -31.14
N PRO A 572 -31.54 -21.33 -30.76
CA PRO A 572 -31.42 -22.73 -30.40
C PRO A 572 -30.78 -23.47 -31.59
N ALA A 573 -29.74 -24.29 -31.30
CA ALA A 573 -29.18 -25.17 -32.31
C ALA A 573 -30.35 -25.95 -32.91
N VAL A 574 -30.57 -25.74 -34.20
CA VAL A 574 -31.61 -26.51 -34.95
C VAL A 574 -31.28 -27.98 -34.73
N GLN A 575 -32.19 -28.70 -34.08
CA GLN A 575 -32.11 -30.13 -33.85
C GLN A 575 -32.10 -30.90 -35.18
#